data_e137bf861f5fdc008df37dec670db8a5
#
_entry.id   e137bf861f5fdc008df37dec670db8a5
#
_cell.length_a   1.000
_cell.length_b   1.000
_cell.length_c   1.000
_cell.angle_alpha   90.00
_cell.angle_beta   90.00
_cell.angle_gamma   90.00
#
_symmetry.space_group_name_H-M   'P 1'
#
loop_
_entity.id
_entity.type
_entity.pdbx_description
1 polymer ?
#
loop_
_entity_poly.entity_id
_entity_poly.type
_entity_poly.pdbx_seq_one_letter_code
_entity_poly.pdbx_strand_id
1 'polypeptide(L)'
;MNLKTHSRYALFVLGPCLLFVGFAVGWKTSRLLVVSADSEVQLKYLYNKGTASDSVRAGVLDTLRKFQNGYRRRDLKHLDSFMESLFPHDQDTRAIGTGFNEWVTGYDSVTRFIRTDWRVWGNVQLAVEDSVVSSSGNVAWLATTGTVTFPDSSRPIRFTAVLTCQDSRWLFRQIQFQWDDQPVSFLELMDNRAWPQFSFR
;
A
#
# COMPACT_ATOMS: atom_id res chain seq x y z
N MET A 1 -35.81 27.37 59.34
CA MET A 1 -35.15 27.96 58.13
C MET A 1 -34.43 26.86 57.39
N ASN A 2 -34.84 26.59 56.19
CA ASN A 2 -34.65 25.34 55.45
C ASN A 2 -33.24 25.18 54.86
N LEU A 3 -32.49 24.21 55.28
CA LEU A 3 -31.18 23.78 54.75
C LEU A 3 -31.26 22.47 53.98
N LYS A 4 -32.44 22.14 53.39
CA LYS A 4 -32.65 20.86 52.72
C LYS A 4 -32.73 20.94 51.19
N THR A 5 -32.60 22.13 50.58
CA THR A 5 -32.82 22.28 49.13
C THR A 5 -31.54 22.29 48.28
N HIS A 6 -30.36 22.40 48.87
CA HIS A 6 -29.13 22.48 48.07
C HIS A 6 -28.43 21.13 47.81
N SER A 7 -28.85 20.06 48.53
CA SER A 7 -28.20 18.74 48.36
C SER A 7 -28.69 17.97 47.10
N ARG A 8 -29.88 18.27 46.60
CA ARG A 8 -30.45 17.50 45.44
C ARG A 8 -29.93 17.95 44.08
N TYR A 9 -29.49 19.21 44.00
CA TYR A 9 -28.96 19.71 42.70
C TYR A 9 -27.48 19.40 42.52
N ALA A 10 -26.71 19.20 43.57
CA ALA A 10 -25.30 18.83 43.46
C ALA A 10 -25.08 17.41 42.90
N LEU A 11 -26.02 16.50 43.24
CA LEU A 11 -25.91 15.10 42.75
C LEU A 11 -26.26 14.94 41.28
N PHE A 12 -27.14 15.79 40.74
CA PHE A 12 -27.55 15.73 39.32
C PHE A 12 -26.53 16.37 38.35
N VAL A 13 -25.73 17.31 38.88
CA VAL A 13 -24.70 17.98 38.06
C VAL A 13 -23.42 17.14 37.96
N LEU A 14 -23.09 16.39 39.02
CA LEU A 14 -21.89 15.55 39.02
C LEU A 14 -22.01 14.26 38.20
N GLY A 15 -23.21 13.69 38.13
CA GLY A 15 -23.44 12.45 37.38
C GLY A 15 -23.17 12.59 35.86
N PRO A 16 -23.78 13.54 35.16
CA PRO A 16 -23.53 13.72 33.73
C PRO A 16 -22.10 14.23 33.45
N CYS A 17 -21.51 15.04 34.35
CA CYS A 17 -20.13 15.48 34.17
C CYS A 17 -19.11 14.34 34.31
N LEU A 18 -19.32 13.40 35.24
CA LEU A 18 -18.44 12.23 35.37
C LEU A 18 -18.57 11.25 34.17
N LEU A 19 -19.77 11.09 33.66
CA LEU A 19 -19.99 10.30 32.43
C LEU A 19 -19.35 10.95 31.19
N PHE A 20 -19.44 12.28 31.09
CA PHE A 20 -18.82 13.02 29.99
C PHE A 20 -17.29 13.04 30.10
N VAL A 21 -16.73 13.18 31.27
CA VAL A 21 -15.29 13.14 31.54
C VAL A 21 -14.75 11.72 31.29
N GLY A 22 -15.47 10.70 31.74
CA GLY A 22 -15.10 9.30 31.47
C GLY A 22 -15.12 8.96 29.97
N PHE A 23 -16.13 9.45 29.23
CA PHE A 23 -16.22 9.24 27.80
C PHE A 23 -15.17 10.06 27.03
N ALA A 24 -14.91 11.30 27.46
CA ALA A 24 -13.88 12.14 26.85
C ALA A 24 -12.46 11.62 27.16
N VAL A 25 -12.22 11.11 28.36
CA VAL A 25 -10.93 10.50 28.73
C VAL A 25 -10.75 9.15 28.03
N GLY A 26 -11.80 8.32 27.95
CA GLY A 26 -11.76 7.08 27.20
C GLY A 26 -11.51 7.30 25.70
N TRP A 27 -12.13 8.32 25.11
CA TRP A 27 -11.89 8.67 23.71
C TRP A 27 -10.50 9.27 23.49
N LYS A 28 -10.06 10.19 24.37
CA LYS A 28 -8.71 10.76 24.27
C LYS A 28 -7.62 9.71 24.53
N THR A 29 -7.82 8.81 25.48
CA THR A 29 -6.85 7.73 25.71
C THR A 29 -6.84 6.71 24.58
N SER A 30 -7.98 6.40 23.97
CA SER A 30 -7.99 5.56 22.75
C SER A 30 -7.32 6.26 21.56
N ARG A 31 -7.53 7.57 21.38
CA ARG A 31 -6.80 8.35 20.36
C ARG A 31 -5.33 8.57 20.72
N LEU A 32 -5.01 8.79 22.01
CA LEU A 32 -3.63 8.92 22.46
C LEU A 32 -2.88 7.59 22.40
N LEU A 33 -3.55 6.45 22.60
CA LEU A 33 -2.95 5.14 22.38
C LEU A 33 -2.73 4.84 20.89
N VAL A 34 -3.57 5.40 20.00
CA VAL A 34 -3.38 5.31 18.54
C VAL A 34 -2.34 6.32 18.03
N VAL A 35 -2.19 7.48 18.67
CA VAL A 35 -1.28 8.57 18.26
C VAL A 35 0.03 8.60 19.07
N SER A 36 0.05 8.05 20.31
CA SER A 36 1.25 7.99 21.16
C SER A 36 2.01 6.67 21.06
N ALA A 37 1.46 5.65 20.39
CA ALA A 37 2.32 4.63 19.87
C ALA A 37 3.19 5.34 18.83
N ASP A 38 4.46 5.49 19.13
CA ASP A 38 5.50 6.04 18.27
C ASP A 38 5.12 5.78 16.81
N SER A 39 5.04 6.80 15.99
CA SER A 39 4.66 6.64 14.58
C SER A 39 5.50 5.56 13.90
N GLU A 40 6.75 5.36 14.33
CA GLU A 40 7.59 4.21 13.96
C GLU A 40 7.05 2.86 14.45
N VAL A 41 6.46 2.78 15.63
CA VAL A 41 5.89 1.53 16.17
C VAL A 41 4.56 1.22 15.47
N GLN A 42 3.75 2.21 15.17
CA GLN A 42 2.53 2.02 14.37
C GLN A 42 2.82 1.69 12.92
N LEU A 43 3.80 2.34 12.32
CA LEU A 43 4.31 1.92 11.02
C LEU A 43 4.86 0.49 11.08
N LYS A 44 5.57 0.09 12.13
CA LYS A 44 6.02 -1.28 12.34
C LYS A 44 4.88 -2.30 12.52
N TYR A 45 3.77 -1.93 13.13
CA TYR A 45 2.57 -2.78 13.22
C TYR A 45 1.76 -2.83 11.91
N LEU A 46 1.70 -1.74 11.17
CA LEU A 46 1.13 -1.69 9.82
C LEU A 46 2.07 -2.35 8.79
N TYR A 47 3.38 -2.28 9.00
CA TYR A 47 4.41 -3.00 8.24
C TYR A 47 4.76 -4.35 8.90
N ASN A 48 3.74 -5.12 9.28
CA ASN A 48 3.97 -6.55 9.38
C ASN A 48 4.54 -6.99 8.01
N LYS A 49 5.75 -7.57 8.01
CA LYS A 49 6.44 -8.02 6.78
C LYS A 49 5.63 -9.02 5.95
N GLY A 50 4.37 -9.25 6.35
CA GLY A 50 3.47 -10.24 5.77
C GLY A 50 3.63 -11.61 6.42
N THR A 51 2.86 -12.57 5.92
CA THR A 51 2.77 -13.94 6.48
C THR A 51 3.63 -14.95 5.74
N ALA A 52 4.41 -14.52 4.72
CA ALA A 52 5.28 -15.43 3.98
C ALA A 52 6.44 -15.92 4.85
N SER A 53 6.81 -17.21 4.69
CA SER A 53 8.04 -17.73 5.28
C SER A 53 9.27 -17.01 4.74
N ASP A 54 10.38 -17.05 5.47
CA ASP A 54 11.62 -16.37 5.07
C ASP A 54 12.11 -16.82 3.69
N SER A 55 11.99 -18.10 3.36
CA SER A 55 12.38 -18.64 2.05
C SER A 55 11.50 -18.11 0.91
N VAL A 56 10.18 -18.07 1.10
CA VAL A 56 9.23 -17.49 0.14
C VAL A 56 9.51 -16.00 -0.02
N ARG A 57 9.63 -15.28 1.10
CA ARG A 57 9.96 -13.86 1.10
C ARG A 57 11.24 -13.58 0.32
N ALA A 58 12.32 -14.32 0.59
CA ALA A 58 13.60 -14.15 -0.09
C ALA A 58 13.47 -14.33 -1.61
N GLY A 59 12.75 -15.39 -2.05
CA GLY A 59 12.52 -15.63 -3.48
C GLY A 59 11.68 -14.55 -4.16
N VAL A 60 10.62 -14.07 -3.49
CA VAL A 60 9.77 -12.97 -4.01
C VAL A 60 10.57 -11.67 -4.11
N LEU A 61 11.35 -11.34 -3.09
CA LEU A 61 12.19 -10.13 -3.10
C LEU A 61 13.32 -10.20 -4.15
N ASP A 62 13.86 -11.40 -4.41
CA ASP A 62 14.83 -11.58 -5.50
C ASP A 62 14.19 -11.26 -6.86
N THR A 63 12.97 -11.75 -7.10
CA THR A 63 12.20 -11.41 -8.30
C THR A 63 11.94 -9.89 -8.41
N LEU A 64 11.57 -9.26 -7.31
CA LEU A 64 11.37 -7.80 -7.27
C LEU A 64 12.67 -7.01 -7.55
N ARG A 65 13.81 -7.45 -7.00
CA ARG A 65 15.12 -6.82 -7.30
C ARG A 65 15.50 -6.96 -8.77
N LYS A 66 15.26 -8.11 -9.37
CA LYS A 66 15.49 -8.33 -10.82
C LYS A 66 14.61 -7.39 -11.64
N PHE A 67 13.33 -7.26 -11.27
CA PHE A 67 12.40 -6.35 -11.93
C PHE A 67 12.88 -4.90 -11.85
N GLN A 68 13.20 -4.41 -10.66
CA GLN A 68 13.74 -3.07 -10.46
C GLN A 68 15.04 -2.83 -11.26
N ASN A 69 15.93 -3.81 -11.29
CA ASN A 69 17.18 -3.72 -12.05
C ASN A 69 16.91 -3.60 -13.56
N GLY A 70 15.90 -4.29 -14.09
CA GLY A 70 15.47 -4.14 -15.48
C GLY A 70 14.99 -2.72 -15.78
N TYR A 71 14.11 -2.18 -14.94
CA TYR A 71 13.61 -0.80 -15.06
C TYR A 71 14.71 0.25 -14.90
N ARG A 72 15.77 -0.03 -14.18
CA ARG A 72 16.94 0.85 -14.08
C ARG A 72 17.83 0.79 -15.31
N ARG A 73 18.08 -0.43 -15.86
CA ARG A 73 18.98 -0.63 -16.99
C ARG A 73 18.32 -0.32 -18.36
N ARG A 74 17.05 -0.69 -18.50
CA ARG A 74 16.23 -0.48 -19.71
C ARG A 74 16.91 -0.98 -20.98
N ASP A 75 17.52 -2.15 -20.90
CA ASP A 75 18.22 -2.76 -22.01
C ASP A 75 17.23 -3.46 -22.96
N LEU A 76 16.74 -2.72 -23.93
CA LEU A 76 15.77 -3.21 -24.91
C LEU A 76 16.27 -4.41 -25.73
N LYS A 77 17.58 -4.62 -25.84
CA LYS A 77 18.13 -5.78 -26.55
C LYS A 77 17.93 -7.08 -25.77
N HIS A 78 17.85 -6.98 -24.45
CA HIS A 78 17.65 -8.13 -23.55
C HIS A 78 16.26 -8.14 -22.90
N LEU A 79 15.30 -7.39 -23.44
CA LEU A 79 13.95 -7.34 -22.90
C LEU A 79 13.28 -8.71 -22.88
N ASP A 80 13.44 -9.51 -23.91
CA ASP A 80 12.79 -10.82 -24.00
C ASP A 80 13.33 -11.75 -22.89
N SER A 81 14.65 -11.81 -22.68
CA SER A 81 15.26 -12.56 -21.58
C SER A 81 14.82 -12.03 -20.20
N PHE A 82 14.65 -10.71 -20.06
CA PHE A 82 14.10 -10.11 -18.83
C PHE A 82 12.67 -10.60 -18.59
N MET A 83 11.82 -10.56 -19.59
CA MET A 83 10.42 -11.02 -19.49
C MET A 83 10.35 -12.51 -19.14
N GLU A 84 11.09 -13.38 -19.82
CA GLU A 84 11.15 -14.82 -19.56
C GLU A 84 11.63 -15.15 -18.13
N SER A 85 12.50 -14.34 -17.59
CA SER A 85 13.03 -14.54 -16.23
C SER A 85 12.05 -14.17 -15.13
N LEU A 86 11.02 -13.35 -15.42
CA LEU A 86 10.17 -12.72 -14.41
C LEU A 86 8.68 -12.99 -14.60
N PHE A 87 8.23 -13.36 -15.79
CA PHE A 87 6.81 -13.53 -16.11
C PHE A 87 6.55 -14.91 -16.72
N PRO A 88 5.45 -15.59 -16.34
CA PRO A 88 5.06 -16.82 -17.02
C PRO A 88 4.56 -16.50 -18.44
N HIS A 89 4.91 -17.34 -19.40
CA HIS A 89 4.54 -17.19 -20.79
C HIS A 89 3.11 -17.70 -21.06
N ASP A 90 2.12 -16.96 -20.56
CA ASP A 90 0.71 -17.33 -20.70
C ASP A 90 -0.23 -16.11 -20.84
N GLN A 91 -1.51 -16.42 -21.04
CA GLN A 91 -2.54 -15.41 -21.26
C GLN A 91 -3.05 -14.74 -19.98
N ASP A 92 -2.72 -15.28 -18.80
CA ASP A 92 -3.18 -14.74 -17.50
C ASP A 92 -2.19 -13.72 -16.89
N THR A 93 -1.03 -13.53 -17.52
CA THR A 93 -0.07 -12.50 -17.11
C THR A 93 -0.68 -11.11 -17.32
N ARG A 94 -0.61 -10.24 -16.29
CA ARG A 94 -1.28 -8.93 -16.32
C ARG A 94 -0.36 -7.81 -15.84
N ALA A 95 -0.56 -6.63 -16.44
CA ALA A 95 -0.01 -5.39 -15.93
C ALA A 95 -1.10 -4.32 -15.89
N ILE A 96 -1.14 -3.60 -14.76
CA ILE A 96 -2.03 -2.46 -14.53
C ILE A 96 -1.11 -1.26 -14.30
N GLY A 97 -1.16 -0.31 -15.22
CA GLY A 97 -0.38 0.91 -15.12
C GLY A 97 -1.07 2.00 -14.29
N THR A 98 -0.52 3.19 -14.35
CA THR A 98 -1.01 4.35 -13.58
C THR A 98 -2.12 5.12 -14.30
N GLY A 99 -2.30 4.90 -15.60
CA GLY A 99 -3.31 5.56 -16.42
C GLY A 99 -4.64 4.81 -16.43
N PHE A 100 -5.71 5.51 -16.72
CA PHE A 100 -7.09 4.98 -16.68
C PHE A 100 -7.30 3.76 -17.60
N ASN A 101 -6.62 3.71 -18.77
CA ASN A 101 -6.76 2.63 -19.76
C ASN A 101 -5.55 1.69 -19.80
N GLU A 102 -4.66 1.77 -18.83
CA GLU A 102 -3.45 0.95 -18.77
C GLU A 102 -3.72 -0.38 -18.07
N TRP A 103 -4.55 -1.20 -18.67
CA TRP A 103 -4.86 -2.54 -18.21
C TRP A 103 -4.60 -3.52 -19.35
N VAL A 104 -3.51 -4.27 -19.25
CA VAL A 104 -3.07 -5.21 -20.30
C VAL A 104 -3.04 -6.64 -19.79
N THR A 105 -3.40 -7.58 -20.63
CA THR A 105 -3.46 -9.01 -20.33
C THR A 105 -2.76 -9.81 -21.43
N GLY A 106 -2.10 -10.88 -21.03
CA GLY A 106 -1.30 -11.76 -21.88
C GLY A 106 0.16 -11.34 -21.95
N TYR A 107 1.05 -12.33 -21.94
CA TYR A 107 2.51 -12.16 -21.92
C TYR A 107 3.02 -11.17 -22.96
N ASP A 108 2.57 -11.32 -24.23
CA ASP A 108 3.01 -10.45 -25.33
C ASP A 108 2.56 -9.01 -25.15
N SER A 109 1.34 -8.81 -24.58
CA SER A 109 0.82 -7.47 -24.31
C SER A 109 1.56 -6.80 -23.15
N VAL A 110 1.86 -7.55 -22.09
CA VAL A 110 2.67 -7.08 -20.97
C VAL A 110 4.10 -6.77 -21.44
N THR A 111 4.68 -7.57 -22.33
CA THR A 111 5.99 -7.30 -22.93
C THR A 111 5.99 -5.98 -23.72
N ARG A 112 4.95 -5.72 -24.51
CA ARG A 112 4.81 -4.44 -25.23
C ARG A 112 4.62 -3.27 -24.27
N PHE A 113 3.85 -3.45 -23.21
CA PHE A 113 3.64 -2.45 -22.15
C PHE A 113 4.97 -2.06 -21.50
N ILE A 114 5.74 -3.04 -21.00
CA ILE A 114 7.05 -2.80 -20.36
C ILE A 114 8.05 -2.20 -21.38
N ARG A 115 8.01 -2.61 -22.63
CA ARG A 115 8.84 -2.03 -23.71
C ARG A 115 8.55 -0.54 -23.89
N THR A 116 7.30 -0.14 -23.78
CA THR A 116 6.88 1.27 -23.86
C THR A 116 7.35 2.02 -22.64
N ASP A 117 7.13 1.48 -21.44
CA ASP A 117 7.62 2.08 -20.18
C ASP A 117 9.13 2.34 -20.24
N TRP A 118 9.91 1.38 -20.69
CA TRP A 118 11.36 1.54 -20.76
C TRP A 118 11.81 2.65 -21.73
N ARG A 119 10.95 3.06 -22.64
CA ARG A 119 11.24 4.15 -23.59
C ARG A 119 10.83 5.52 -23.06
N VAL A 120 9.70 5.59 -22.36
CA VAL A 120 9.05 6.88 -22.06
C VAL A 120 8.85 7.17 -20.59
N TRP A 121 8.87 6.15 -19.73
CA TRP A 121 8.58 6.35 -18.31
C TRP A 121 9.82 6.78 -17.52
N GLY A 122 9.60 7.28 -16.28
CA GLY A 122 10.67 7.66 -15.37
C GLY A 122 11.48 6.48 -14.82
N ASN A 123 12.55 6.76 -14.13
CA ASN A 123 13.33 5.74 -13.43
C ASN A 123 12.59 5.29 -12.17
N VAL A 124 12.36 3.99 -12.04
CA VAL A 124 11.64 3.38 -10.91
C VAL A 124 12.62 2.90 -9.85
N GLN A 125 12.41 3.34 -8.62
CA GLN A 125 13.11 2.85 -7.44
C GLN A 125 12.08 2.39 -6.39
N LEU A 126 12.06 1.09 -6.09
CA LEU A 126 11.17 0.47 -5.12
C LEU A 126 11.87 0.23 -3.79
N ALA A 127 11.15 0.36 -2.69
CA ALA A 127 11.64 0.05 -1.34
C ALA A 127 11.57 -1.47 -1.10
N VAL A 128 12.44 -2.22 -1.77
CA VAL A 128 12.42 -3.69 -1.80
C VAL A 128 12.47 -4.31 -0.42
N GLU A 129 13.33 -3.81 0.46
CA GLU A 129 13.53 -4.38 1.81
C GLU A 129 12.32 -4.13 2.73
N ASP A 130 11.57 -3.06 2.47
CA ASP A 130 10.37 -2.68 3.23
C ASP A 130 9.09 -3.30 2.66
N SER A 131 9.21 -4.15 1.63
CA SER A 131 8.06 -4.79 1.01
C SER A 131 7.34 -5.73 1.98
N VAL A 132 6.02 -5.68 1.96
CA VAL A 132 5.14 -6.64 2.66
C VAL A 132 4.91 -7.82 1.73
N VAL A 133 5.23 -9.03 2.17
CA VAL A 133 5.05 -10.26 1.40
C VAL A 133 4.21 -11.26 2.20
N SER A 134 3.11 -11.71 1.63
CA SER A 134 2.29 -12.79 2.17
C SER A 134 2.15 -13.91 1.14
N SER A 135 1.87 -15.14 1.59
CA SER A 135 1.77 -16.28 0.69
C SER A 135 0.76 -17.31 1.16
N SER A 136 0.23 -18.07 0.22
CA SER A 136 -0.59 -19.26 0.45
C SER A 136 -0.28 -20.30 -0.65
N GLY A 137 0.23 -21.44 -0.25
CA GLY A 137 0.67 -22.47 -1.20
C GLY A 137 1.76 -21.94 -2.15
N ASN A 138 1.51 -22.06 -3.45
CA ASN A 138 2.40 -21.59 -4.51
C ASN A 138 2.11 -20.16 -5.01
N VAL A 139 1.28 -19.41 -4.28
CA VAL A 139 0.94 -18.02 -4.61
C VAL A 139 1.49 -17.09 -3.54
N ALA A 140 2.06 -15.98 -3.96
CA ALA A 140 2.46 -14.89 -3.08
C ALA A 140 1.89 -13.57 -3.61
N TRP A 141 1.68 -12.62 -2.70
CA TRP A 141 1.37 -11.25 -3.04
C TRP A 141 2.28 -10.33 -2.27
N LEU A 142 2.67 -9.26 -2.91
CA LEU A 142 3.51 -8.25 -2.32
C LEU A 142 2.94 -6.85 -2.51
N ALA A 143 3.26 -5.97 -1.57
CA ALA A 143 3.04 -4.54 -1.68
C ALA A 143 4.30 -3.80 -1.23
N THR A 144 4.65 -2.75 -1.94
CA THR A 144 5.76 -1.86 -1.60
C THR A 144 5.49 -0.45 -2.09
N THR A 145 6.26 0.49 -1.58
CA THR A 145 6.29 1.87 -2.07
C THR A 145 7.55 2.09 -2.91
N GLY A 146 7.60 3.22 -3.57
CA GLY A 146 8.77 3.60 -4.35
C GLY A 146 8.65 5.01 -4.89
N THR A 147 9.56 5.35 -5.77
CA THR A 147 9.59 6.64 -6.45
C THR A 147 9.85 6.45 -7.93
N VAL A 148 9.17 7.21 -8.75
CA VAL A 148 9.47 7.35 -10.18
C VAL A 148 10.11 8.70 -10.38
N THR A 149 11.34 8.71 -10.87
CA THR A 149 12.11 9.93 -11.14
C THR A 149 12.12 10.23 -12.62
N PHE A 150 11.63 11.39 -12.98
CA PHE A 150 11.69 11.99 -14.31
C PHE A 150 12.81 13.05 -14.34
N PRO A 151 13.21 13.59 -15.50
CA PRO A 151 14.27 14.61 -15.56
C PRO A 151 14.03 15.80 -14.64
N ASP A 152 12.79 16.28 -14.54
CA ASP A 152 12.43 17.52 -13.84
C ASP A 152 11.60 17.30 -12.57
N SER A 153 11.31 16.06 -12.21
CA SER A 153 10.42 15.75 -11.08
C SER A 153 10.60 14.34 -10.54
N SER A 154 10.11 14.12 -9.34
CA SER A 154 9.97 12.77 -8.75
C SER A 154 8.58 12.63 -8.15
N ARG A 155 7.96 11.45 -8.34
CA ARG A 155 6.63 11.16 -7.83
C ARG A 155 6.62 9.87 -7.03
N PRO A 156 5.96 9.86 -5.88
CA PRO A 156 5.79 8.64 -5.10
C PRO A 156 4.86 7.66 -5.82
N ILE A 157 5.11 6.37 -5.64
CA ILE A 157 4.36 5.30 -6.28
C ILE A 157 4.12 4.17 -5.29
N ARG A 158 2.98 3.50 -5.43
CA ARG A 158 2.71 2.19 -4.84
C ARG A 158 2.87 1.13 -5.91
N PHE A 159 3.46 0.02 -5.53
CA PHE A 159 3.60 -1.15 -6.37
C PHE A 159 3.02 -2.35 -5.65
N THR A 160 2.13 -3.08 -6.31
CA THR A 160 1.62 -4.35 -5.84
C THR A 160 1.80 -5.42 -6.90
N ALA A 161 1.97 -6.66 -6.46
CA ALA A 161 2.07 -7.78 -7.39
C ALA A 161 1.52 -9.06 -6.79
N VAL A 162 1.06 -9.94 -7.68
CA VAL A 162 0.77 -11.35 -7.40
C VAL A 162 1.80 -12.18 -8.15
N LEU A 163 2.42 -13.14 -7.44
CA LEU A 163 3.41 -14.05 -7.99
C LEU A 163 2.95 -15.49 -7.81
N THR A 164 3.41 -16.36 -8.71
CA THR A 164 3.28 -17.82 -8.58
C THR A 164 4.65 -18.46 -8.60
N CYS A 165 4.80 -19.53 -7.80
CA CYS A 165 6.00 -20.35 -7.82
C CYS A 165 5.88 -21.42 -8.90
N GLN A 166 6.78 -21.40 -9.88
CA GLN A 166 6.90 -22.37 -10.96
C GLN A 166 8.37 -22.80 -11.06
N ASP A 167 8.65 -24.09 -11.02
CA ASP A 167 10.01 -24.64 -11.10
C ASP A 167 10.97 -23.96 -10.11
N SER A 168 10.52 -23.78 -8.86
CA SER A 168 11.24 -23.11 -7.77
C SER A 168 11.56 -21.62 -8.03
N ARG A 169 10.93 -21.00 -9.02
CA ARG A 169 11.06 -19.57 -9.32
C ARG A 169 9.75 -18.85 -9.04
N TRP A 170 9.83 -17.69 -8.42
CA TRP A 170 8.68 -16.79 -8.25
C TRP A 170 8.55 -15.90 -9.47
N LEU A 171 7.42 -15.98 -10.18
CA LEU A 171 7.13 -15.24 -11.39
C LEU A 171 5.91 -14.33 -11.19
N PHE A 172 5.94 -13.12 -11.73
CA PHE A 172 4.83 -12.18 -11.67
C PHE A 172 3.65 -12.64 -12.53
N ARG A 173 2.53 -12.92 -11.91
CA ARG A 173 1.23 -13.09 -12.56
C ARG A 173 0.54 -11.77 -12.83
N GLN A 174 0.67 -10.85 -11.89
CA GLN A 174 0.12 -9.51 -12.01
C GLN A 174 1.08 -8.53 -11.38
N ILE A 175 1.27 -7.41 -12.04
CA ILE A 175 1.90 -6.21 -11.48
C ILE A 175 0.93 -5.05 -11.58
N GLN A 176 1.02 -4.13 -10.61
CA GLN A 176 0.23 -2.89 -10.62
C GLN A 176 1.06 -1.74 -10.09
N PHE A 177 1.04 -0.64 -10.83
CA PHE A 177 1.56 0.64 -10.41
C PHE A 177 0.41 1.61 -10.12
N GLN A 178 0.56 2.40 -9.06
CA GLN A 178 -0.39 3.44 -8.70
C GLN A 178 0.36 4.65 -8.17
N TRP A 179 0.02 5.84 -8.67
CA TRP A 179 0.53 7.08 -8.08
C TRP A 179 0.07 7.21 -6.64
N ASP A 180 0.98 7.63 -5.76
CA ASP A 180 0.68 7.91 -4.34
C ASP A 180 0.50 9.41 -4.14
N ASP A 181 -0.25 10.03 -5.05
CA ASP A 181 -0.53 11.48 -5.05
C ASP A 181 -1.77 11.83 -4.21
N GLN A 182 -2.16 10.98 -3.29
CA GLN A 182 -3.35 11.24 -2.49
C GLN A 182 -3.12 12.51 -1.64
N PRO A 183 -3.76 13.63 -1.96
CA PRO A 183 -3.56 14.89 -1.24
C PRO A 183 -4.09 14.84 0.18
N VAL A 184 -4.92 13.85 0.50
CA VAL A 184 -5.58 13.76 1.82
C VAL A 184 -5.69 12.29 2.21
N SER A 185 -5.15 11.92 3.37
CA SER A 185 -5.37 10.59 3.92
C SER A 185 -6.86 10.42 4.28
N PHE A 186 -7.38 9.19 4.23
CA PHE A 186 -8.74 8.90 4.69
C PHE A 186 -8.98 9.43 6.12
N LEU A 187 -7.94 9.43 6.96
CA LEU A 187 -7.99 9.98 8.32
C LEU A 187 -8.17 11.50 8.33
N GLU A 188 -7.54 12.23 7.42
CA GLU A 188 -7.73 13.68 7.26
C GLU A 188 -9.11 14.01 6.69
N LEU A 189 -9.64 13.20 5.79
CA LEU A 189 -11.03 13.31 5.31
C LEU A 189 -12.03 13.08 6.46
N MET A 190 -11.77 12.13 7.34
CA MET A 190 -12.61 11.87 8.52
C MET A 190 -12.53 12.99 9.55
N ASP A 191 -11.40 13.65 9.70
CA ASP A 191 -11.18 14.72 10.68
C ASP A 191 -11.76 16.07 10.21
N ASN A 192 -11.79 16.34 8.91
CA ASN A 192 -12.26 17.61 8.34
C ASN A 192 -13.79 17.74 8.18
N ARG A 193 -14.59 16.76 8.62
CA ARG A 193 -16.08 16.77 8.56
C ARG A 193 -16.68 17.20 7.20
N ALA A 194 -15.90 17.22 6.16
CA ALA A 194 -16.36 17.55 4.81
C ALA A 194 -16.65 16.27 4.04
N TRP A 195 -17.69 15.53 4.45
CA TRP A 195 -18.29 14.56 3.55
C TRP A 195 -18.97 15.33 2.42
N PRO A 196 -18.57 15.15 1.16
CA PRO A 196 -19.40 15.59 0.07
C PRO A 196 -20.76 14.90 0.25
N GLN A 197 -21.82 15.67 0.32
CA GLN A 197 -23.17 15.11 0.27
C GLN A 197 -23.35 14.50 -1.12
N PHE A 198 -23.07 13.22 -1.26
CA PHE A 198 -23.48 12.48 -2.45
C PHE A 198 -24.99 12.39 -2.45
N SER A 199 -25.66 13.32 -3.13
CA SER A 199 -27.06 13.17 -3.46
C SER A 199 -27.14 12.16 -4.61
N PHE A 200 -27.54 10.95 -4.32
CA PHE A 200 -27.99 10.01 -5.34
C PHE A 200 -29.28 10.57 -5.96
N ARG A 201 -29.22 10.99 -7.20
CA ARG A 201 -30.41 11.21 -8.05
C ARG A 201 -30.63 10.00 -8.94
#